data_09a7aee51a3cf27f1ebd2c4ff8f8f76d
#
_entry.id   09a7aee51a3cf27f1ebd2c4ff8f8f76d
#
_cell.length_a   1.000
_cell.length_b   1.000
_cell.length_c   1.000
_cell.angle_alpha   90.00
_cell.angle_beta   90.00
_cell.angle_gamma   90.00
#
_symmetry.space_group_name_H-M   'P 1'
#
loop_
_entity.id
_entity.type
_entity.pdbx_description
1 polymer ?
#
loop_
_entity_poly.entity_id
_entity_poly.type
_entity_poly.pdbx_seq_one_letter_code
_entity_poly.pdbx_strand_id
1 'polypeptide(L)'
;RGQGEAIARCLYEFIELKTPVISIVTGEGGSGGALALAVADRVLMLENALYSVISPRGCASILWKDPKREAEAADTLHITAQDLYSFGMIEGIIQEGTSSAQLIRNVARTLRDQLAELDAEPDIDTMLQKRYEKFRRVGVFRTINQESNEGV
;
A
#
# COMPACT_ATOMS: atom_id res chain seq x y z
N ARG A 1 6.72 -0.85 -24.41
CA ARG A 1 5.35 -1.23 -24.82
C ARG A 1 4.91 -2.43 -23.99
N GLY A 2 3.63 -2.49 -23.56
CA GLY A 2 3.10 -3.62 -22.77
C GLY A 2 3.12 -3.43 -21.25
N GLN A 3 3.59 -2.30 -20.69
CA GLN A 3 3.68 -2.05 -19.25
C GLN A 3 2.31 -2.11 -18.56
N GLY A 4 1.27 -1.51 -19.15
CA GLY A 4 -0.06 -1.52 -18.57
C GLY A 4 -0.66 -2.92 -18.46
N GLU A 5 -0.45 -3.76 -19.47
CA GLU A 5 -0.86 -5.18 -19.44
C GLU A 5 -0.09 -5.96 -18.38
N ALA A 6 1.23 -5.74 -18.28
CA ALA A 6 2.06 -6.39 -17.25
C ALA A 6 1.59 -6.03 -15.83
N ILE A 7 1.29 -4.75 -15.57
CA ILE A 7 0.74 -4.27 -14.29
C ILE A 7 -0.59 -4.97 -14.00
N ALA A 8 -1.51 -5.00 -14.96
CA ALA A 8 -2.81 -5.64 -14.79
C ALA A 8 -2.67 -7.16 -14.49
N ARG A 9 -1.79 -7.86 -15.20
CA ARG A 9 -1.50 -9.27 -14.92
C ARG A 9 -0.93 -9.48 -13.53
N CYS A 10 0.03 -8.65 -13.10
CA CYS A 10 0.57 -8.76 -11.75
C CYS A 10 -0.51 -8.63 -10.69
N LEU A 11 -1.46 -7.70 -10.83
CA LEU A 11 -2.57 -7.55 -9.88
C LEU A 11 -3.40 -8.84 -9.76
N TYR A 12 -3.71 -9.49 -10.89
CA TYR A 12 -4.45 -10.76 -10.91
C TYR A 12 -3.64 -11.93 -10.31
N GLU A 13 -2.40 -12.08 -10.72
CA GLU A 13 -1.55 -13.19 -10.30
C GLU A 13 -1.22 -13.09 -8.80
N PHE A 14 -0.90 -11.90 -8.29
CA PHE A 14 -0.53 -11.72 -6.88
C PHE A 14 -1.69 -11.95 -5.92
N ILE A 15 -2.93 -11.57 -6.28
CA ILE A 15 -4.08 -11.76 -5.38
C ILE A 15 -4.37 -13.25 -5.13
N GLU A 16 -4.11 -14.11 -6.12
CA GLU A 16 -4.37 -15.56 -6.08
C GLU A 16 -3.12 -16.38 -5.76
N LEU A 17 -1.97 -15.75 -5.53
CA LEU A 17 -0.70 -16.44 -5.33
C LEU A 17 -0.71 -17.24 -4.03
N LYS A 18 -0.64 -18.60 -4.16
CA LYS A 18 -0.73 -19.55 -3.06
C LYS A 18 0.56 -19.70 -2.26
N THR A 19 1.13 -18.58 -1.87
CA THR A 19 2.32 -18.48 -1.01
C THR A 19 2.30 -17.15 -0.27
N PRO A 20 2.93 -17.03 0.89
CA PRO A 20 3.11 -15.75 1.57
C PRO A 20 3.78 -14.72 0.66
N VAL A 21 3.24 -13.51 0.64
CA VAL A 21 3.79 -12.37 -0.11
C VAL A 21 4.00 -11.20 0.83
N ILE A 22 5.23 -10.73 0.90
CA ILE A 22 5.61 -9.52 1.65
C ILE A 22 6.21 -8.51 0.68
N SER A 23 5.65 -7.32 0.64
CA SER A 23 6.15 -6.20 -0.15
C SER A 23 6.77 -5.16 0.75
N ILE A 24 7.93 -4.62 0.37
CA ILE A 24 8.60 -3.55 1.11
C ILE A 24 8.84 -2.38 0.17
N VAL A 25 8.29 -1.22 0.51
CA VAL A 25 8.62 0.04 -0.17
C VAL A 25 9.89 0.60 0.46
N THR A 26 10.98 0.60 -0.30
CA THR A 26 12.31 1.02 0.19
C THR A 26 12.73 2.44 -0.21
N GLY A 27 11.90 3.10 -1.00
CA GLY A 27 12.13 4.46 -1.49
C GLY A 27 10.81 5.03 -2.00
N GLU A 28 10.75 5.42 -3.27
CA GLU A 28 9.54 5.97 -3.87
C GLU A 28 8.76 4.87 -4.61
N GLY A 29 7.66 4.43 -4.01
CA GLY A 29 6.67 3.56 -4.65
C GLY A 29 5.57 4.41 -5.30
N GLY A 30 5.38 4.29 -6.61
CA GLY A 30 4.40 5.14 -7.30
C GLY A 30 3.52 4.42 -8.30
N SER A 31 2.27 4.93 -8.40
CA SER A 31 1.31 4.58 -9.44
C SER A 31 0.97 3.08 -9.50
N GLY A 32 0.47 2.62 -10.63
CA GLY A 32 0.08 1.23 -10.86
C GLY A 32 1.21 0.21 -10.74
N GLY A 33 2.45 0.62 -11.02
CA GLY A 33 3.62 -0.25 -10.86
C GLY A 33 3.88 -0.63 -9.41
N ALA A 34 3.82 0.33 -8.50
CA ALA A 34 3.95 0.07 -7.07
C ALA A 34 2.73 -0.71 -6.53
N LEU A 35 1.51 -0.37 -6.99
CA LEU A 35 0.29 -1.09 -6.61
C LEU A 35 0.38 -2.57 -7.01
N ALA A 36 0.85 -2.88 -8.23
CA ALA A 36 0.97 -4.24 -8.72
C ALA A 36 1.87 -5.12 -7.82
N LEU A 37 2.92 -4.53 -7.26
CA LEU A 37 3.84 -5.21 -6.34
C LEU A 37 3.34 -5.21 -4.88
N ALA A 38 2.42 -4.31 -4.54
CA ALA A 38 1.86 -4.16 -3.19
C ALA A 38 0.61 -5.02 -2.95
N VAL A 39 0.15 -5.81 -3.93
CA VAL A 39 -0.89 -6.82 -3.72
C VAL A 39 -0.27 -8.01 -2.98
N ALA A 40 -0.16 -7.85 -1.67
CA ALA A 40 0.60 -8.72 -0.78
C ALA A 40 -0.15 -8.95 0.54
N ASP A 41 0.22 -10.00 1.30
CA ASP A 41 -0.32 -10.25 2.64
C ASP A 41 0.15 -9.17 3.62
N ARG A 42 1.41 -8.72 3.44
CA ARG A 42 2.01 -7.62 4.21
C ARG A 42 2.63 -6.61 3.26
N VAL A 43 2.30 -5.35 3.46
CA VAL A 43 2.98 -4.22 2.83
C VAL A 43 3.68 -3.42 3.92
N LEU A 44 4.98 -3.32 3.82
CA LEU A 44 5.84 -2.62 4.77
C LEU A 44 6.50 -1.44 4.07
N MET A 45 6.90 -0.43 4.83
CA MET A 45 7.66 0.71 4.30
C MET A 45 8.87 0.99 5.17
N LEU A 46 9.97 1.42 4.57
CA LEU A 46 11.02 2.11 5.31
C LEU A 46 10.48 3.44 5.85
N GLU A 47 11.01 3.91 6.98
CA GLU A 47 10.48 5.09 7.67
C GLU A 47 10.47 6.38 6.85
N ASN A 48 11.40 6.51 5.88
CA ASN A 48 11.51 7.65 4.98
C ASN A 48 11.03 7.33 3.54
N ALA A 49 10.43 6.16 3.32
CA ALA A 49 9.86 5.81 2.03
C ALA A 49 8.54 6.55 1.77
N LEU A 50 8.21 6.73 0.50
CA LEU A 50 6.98 7.32 0.02
C LEU A 50 6.20 6.30 -0.82
N TYR A 51 4.88 6.27 -0.65
CA TYR A 51 4.02 5.41 -1.47
C TYR A 51 2.76 6.17 -1.88
N SER A 52 2.55 6.34 -3.18
CA SER A 52 1.47 7.17 -3.71
C SER A 52 0.92 6.65 -5.03
N VAL A 53 -0.34 6.97 -5.31
CA VAL A 53 -0.99 6.69 -6.61
C VAL A 53 -0.46 7.58 -7.73
N ILE A 54 0.04 8.76 -7.41
CA ILE A 54 0.52 9.78 -8.35
C ILE A 54 1.63 10.61 -7.69
N SER A 55 2.56 11.12 -8.48
CA SER A 55 3.57 12.06 -7.96
C SER A 55 2.93 13.37 -7.48
N PRO A 56 3.47 14.04 -6.46
CA PRO A 56 2.98 15.34 -6.00
C PRO A 56 2.85 16.37 -7.13
N ARG A 57 3.84 16.44 -8.02
CA ARG A 57 3.81 17.31 -9.20
C ARG A 57 2.67 16.97 -10.17
N GLY A 58 2.42 15.66 -10.38
CA GLY A 58 1.31 15.18 -11.19
C GLY A 58 -0.04 15.55 -10.57
N CYS A 59 -0.18 15.35 -9.28
CA CYS A 59 -1.34 15.75 -8.50
C CYS A 59 -1.61 17.24 -8.59
N ALA A 60 -0.60 18.09 -8.35
CA ALA A 60 -0.70 19.54 -8.47
C ALA A 60 -1.15 19.98 -9.87
N SER A 61 -0.63 19.32 -10.91
CA SER A 61 -1.02 19.62 -12.30
C SER A 61 -2.49 19.30 -12.56
N ILE A 62 -3.02 18.23 -11.99
CA ILE A 62 -4.43 17.81 -12.17
C ILE A 62 -5.36 18.69 -11.35
N LEU A 63 -5.09 18.87 -10.06
CA LEU A 63 -5.99 19.57 -9.14
C LEU A 63 -6.00 21.09 -9.38
N TRP A 64 -4.82 21.68 -9.59
CA TRP A 64 -4.67 23.14 -9.61
C TRP A 64 -4.17 23.67 -10.96
N LYS A 65 -3.89 22.80 -11.93
CA LYS A 65 -3.28 23.16 -13.22
C LYS A 65 -1.95 23.93 -13.06
N ASP A 66 -1.29 23.76 -11.92
CA ASP A 66 -0.02 24.39 -11.59
C ASP A 66 0.95 23.36 -10.95
N PRO A 67 1.92 22.83 -11.72
CA PRO A 67 2.88 21.86 -11.23
C PRO A 67 3.86 22.41 -10.18
N LYS A 68 3.92 23.74 -9.99
CA LYS A 68 4.78 24.38 -8.98
C LYS A 68 4.23 24.21 -7.56
N ARG A 69 2.97 23.85 -7.40
CA ARG A 69 2.34 23.57 -6.10
C ARG A 69 2.58 22.14 -5.62
N GLU A 70 3.69 21.53 -6.02
CA GLU A 70 4.00 20.14 -5.66
C GLU A 70 4.15 19.92 -4.15
N ALA A 71 4.67 20.90 -3.39
CA ALA A 71 4.80 20.78 -1.94
C ALA A 71 3.41 20.68 -1.26
N GLU A 72 2.46 21.52 -1.66
CA GLU A 72 1.09 21.48 -1.16
C GLU A 72 0.37 20.19 -1.55
N ALA A 73 0.66 19.67 -2.76
CA ALA A 73 0.14 18.39 -3.20
C ALA A 73 0.72 17.23 -2.37
N ALA A 74 2.00 17.27 -2.01
CA ALA A 74 2.63 16.26 -1.18
C ALA A 74 1.96 16.18 0.21
N ASP A 75 1.72 17.34 0.83
CA ASP A 75 1.02 17.43 2.11
C ASP A 75 -0.42 16.90 2.01
N THR A 76 -1.12 17.23 0.93
CA THR A 76 -2.52 16.78 0.71
C THR A 76 -2.62 15.26 0.45
N LEU A 77 -1.63 14.68 -0.18
CA LEU A 77 -1.64 13.25 -0.57
C LEU A 77 -1.39 12.30 0.60
N HIS A 78 -0.78 12.76 1.71
CA HIS A 78 -0.46 11.92 2.87
C HIS A 78 0.27 10.63 2.47
N ILE A 79 1.44 10.76 1.85
CA ILE A 79 2.17 9.67 1.20
C ILE A 79 3.30 9.07 2.03
N THR A 80 3.48 9.55 3.26
CA THR A 80 4.56 9.07 4.15
C THR A 80 4.21 7.72 4.78
N ALA A 81 5.22 7.01 5.25
CA ALA A 81 5.03 5.74 5.95
C ALA A 81 4.11 5.89 7.18
N GLN A 82 4.22 6.99 7.92
CA GLN A 82 3.41 7.29 9.10
C GLN A 82 1.94 7.52 8.73
N ASP A 83 1.68 8.31 7.66
CA ASP A 83 0.32 8.55 7.18
C ASP A 83 -0.35 7.24 6.77
N LEU A 84 0.33 6.45 5.94
CA LEU A 84 -0.23 5.22 5.39
C LEU A 84 -0.41 4.14 6.47
N TYR A 85 0.45 4.09 7.47
CA TYR A 85 0.27 3.24 8.63
C TYR A 85 -0.96 3.65 9.46
N SER A 86 -1.14 4.96 9.68
CA SER A 86 -2.31 5.50 10.42
C SER A 86 -3.63 5.22 9.70
N PHE A 87 -3.62 5.16 8.38
CA PHE A 87 -4.78 4.81 7.55
C PHE A 87 -5.02 3.30 7.42
N GLY A 88 -4.13 2.46 7.96
CA GLY A 88 -4.22 1.01 7.81
C GLY A 88 -3.94 0.53 6.38
N MET A 89 -3.20 1.32 5.59
CA MET A 89 -2.83 0.98 4.22
C MET A 89 -1.59 0.09 4.14
N ILE A 90 -0.76 0.13 5.19
CA ILE A 90 0.42 -0.72 5.35
C ILE A 90 0.42 -1.37 6.74
N GLU A 91 1.06 -2.53 6.86
CA GLU A 91 1.10 -3.31 8.11
C GLU A 91 2.26 -2.92 9.03
N GLY A 92 3.26 -2.19 8.54
CA GLY A 92 4.36 -1.79 9.41
C GLY A 92 5.37 -0.86 8.79
N ILE A 93 6.13 -0.20 9.67
CA ILE A 93 7.21 0.72 9.33
C ILE A 93 8.52 0.12 9.81
N ILE A 94 9.52 0.06 8.94
CA ILE A 94 10.85 -0.45 9.23
C ILE A 94 11.77 0.75 9.48
N GLN A 95 12.33 0.83 10.68
CA GLN A 95 13.28 1.88 11.03
C GLN A 95 14.61 1.70 10.29
N GLU A 96 15.09 2.74 9.64
CA GLU A 96 16.32 2.70 8.86
C GLU A 96 17.57 2.70 9.77
N GLY A 97 17.47 3.42 10.90
CA GLY A 97 18.57 3.57 11.84
C GLY A 97 19.67 4.50 11.31
N THR A 98 20.88 4.37 11.86
CA THR A 98 22.00 5.28 11.58
C THR A 98 23.07 4.70 10.66
N SER A 99 22.90 3.45 10.20
CA SER A 99 23.86 2.80 9.31
C SER A 99 23.22 1.72 8.44
N SER A 100 23.79 1.46 7.27
CA SER A 100 23.35 0.39 6.38
C SER A 100 23.31 -0.98 7.06
N ALA A 101 24.25 -1.26 7.96
CA ALA A 101 24.26 -2.51 8.73
C ALA A 101 23.06 -2.61 9.68
N GLN A 102 22.63 -1.50 10.25
CA GLN A 102 21.43 -1.46 11.10
C GLN A 102 20.16 -1.63 10.27
N LEU A 103 20.06 -0.94 9.13
CA LEU A 103 18.96 -1.08 8.19
C LEU A 103 18.80 -2.55 7.77
N ILE A 104 19.87 -3.19 7.31
CA ILE A 104 19.84 -4.61 6.90
C ILE A 104 19.36 -5.52 8.03
N ARG A 105 19.84 -5.30 9.26
CA ARG A 105 19.37 -6.08 10.42
C ARG A 105 17.89 -5.87 10.71
N ASN A 106 17.41 -4.61 10.62
CA ASN A 106 16.00 -4.29 10.85
C ASN A 106 15.11 -4.94 9.79
N VAL A 107 15.46 -4.80 8.51
CA VAL A 107 14.74 -5.47 7.42
C VAL A 107 14.72 -6.98 7.59
N ALA A 108 15.89 -7.61 7.86
CA ALA A 108 15.99 -9.06 8.02
C ALA A 108 15.21 -9.59 9.23
N ARG A 109 15.17 -8.82 10.33
CA ARG A 109 14.36 -9.16 11.49
C ARG A 109 12.88 -9.07 11.16
N THR A 110 12.44 -7.93 10.63
CA THR A 110 11.03 -7.73 10.29
C THR A 110 10.52 -8.77 9.29
N LEU A 111 11.31 -9.10 8.25
CA LEU A 111 10.93 -10.15 7.30
C LEU A 111 10.74 -11.51 7.97
N ARG A 112 11.67 -11.91 8.87
CA ARG A 112 11.51 -13.19 9.60
C ARG A 112 10.27 -13.20 10.47
N ASP A 113 10.02 -12.11 11.20
CA ASP A 113 8.88 -12.00 12.09
C ASP A 113 7.57 -12.08 11.29
N GLN A 114 7.47 -11.33 10.19
CA GLN A 114 6.29 -11.33 9.33
C GLN A 114 6.07 -12.67 8.59
N LEU A 115 7.15 -13.33 8.15
CA LEU A 115 7.04 -14.68 7.57
C LEU A 115 6.57 -15.69 8.61
N ALA A 116 7.10 -15.64 9.83
CA ALA A 116 6.66 -16.54 10.89
C ALA A 116 5.17 -16.36 11.25
N GLU A 117 4.67 -15.11 11.23
CA GLU A 117 3.24 -14.84 11.42
C GLU A 117 2.39 -15.43 10.28
N LEU A 118 2.84 -15.31 9.02
CA LEU A 118 2.13 -15.83 7.87
C LEU A 118 2.18 -17.36 7.81
N ASP A 119 3.30 -17.97 8.19
CA ASP A 119 3.46 -19.42 8.27
C ASP A 119 2.61 -20.06 9.39
N ALA A 120 2.18 -19.25 10.37
CA ALA A 120 1.28 -19.68 11.43
C ALA A 120 -0.20 -19.70 11.02
N GLU A 121 -0.54 -19.23 9.82
CA GLU A 121 -1.90 -19.34 9.28
C GLU A 121 -2.29 -20.82 9.09
N PRO A 122 -3.55 -21.17 9.40
CA PRO A 122 -3.97 -22.59 9.43
C PRO A 122 -3.87 -23.26 8.06
N ASP A 123 -4.08 -22.51 6.99
CA ASP A 123 -4.02 -22.98 5.62
C ASP A 123 -3.90 -21.83 4.62
N ILE A 124 -3.61 -22.18 3.37
CA ILE A 124 -3.44 -21.22 2.27
C ILE A 124 -4.75 -20.51 1.91
N ASP A 125 -5.89 -21.16 1.99
CA ASP A 125 -7.17 -20.57 1.62
C ASP A 125 -7.56 -19.47 2.63
N THR A 126 -7.29 -19.69 3.91
CA THR A 126 -7.44 -18.66 4.95
C THR A 126 -6.52 -17.47 4.69
N MET A 127 -5.26 -17.68 4.31
CA MET A 127 -4.32 -16.61 3.98
C MET A 127 -4.81 -15.80 2.76
N LEU A 128 -5.26 -16.47 1.70
CA LEU A 128 -5.80 -15.80 0.51
C LEU A 128 -7.07 -15.00 0.82
N GLN A 129 -7.96 -15.55 1.64
CA GLN A 129 -9.16 -14.86 2.08
C GLN A 129 -8.81 -13.59 2.87
N LYS A 130 -7.86 -13.64 3.79
CA LYS A 130 -7.39 -12.47 4.54
C LYS A 130 -6.75 -11.43 3.61
N ARG A 131 -5.94 -11.85 2.62
CA ARG A 131 -5.39 -10.96 1.59
C ARG A 131 -6.49 -10.24 0.83
N TYR A 132 -7.49 -10.96 0.35
CA TYR A 132 -8.63 -10.39 -0.35
C TYR A 132 -9.40 -9.39 0.53
N GLU A 133 -9.75 -9.77 1.75
CA GLU A 133 -10.50 -8.92 2.68
C GLU A 133 -9.74 -7.65 3.06
N LYS A 134 -8.41 -7.73 3.19
CA LYS A 134 -7.56 -6.56 3.42
C LYS A 134 -7.82 -5.49 2.37
N PHE A 135 -7.75 -5.83 1.09
CA PHE A 135 -7.99 -4.86 0.01
C PHE A 135 -9.44 -4.42 -0.10
N ARG A 136 -10.39 -5.27 0.23
CA ARG A 136 -11.82 -4.91 0.27
C ARG A 136 -12.18 -3.92 1.38
N ARG A 137 -11.38 -3.85 2.43
CA ARG A 137 -11.58 -2.93 3.56
C ARG A 137 -10.86 -1.59 3.40
N VAL A 138 -10.08 -1.41 2.35
CA VAL A 138 -9.40 -0.13 2.09
C VAL A 138 -10.43 0.98 1.84
N GLY A 139 -10.27 2.07 2.59
CA GLY A 139 -11.12 3.25 2.51
C GLY A 139 -12.29 3.23 3.49
N VAL A 140 -12.76 4.43 3.83
CA VAL A 140 -13.93 4.66 4.68
C VAL A 140 -15.05 5.20 3.81
N PHE A 141 -16.20 4.54 3.82
CA PHE A 141 -17.38 5.02 3.11
C PHE A 141 -18.59 5.10 4.05
N ARG A 142 -19.49 6.00 3.76
CA ARG A 142 -20.77 6.15 4.46
C ARG A 142 -21.89 5.85 3.49
N THR A 143 -22.74 4.89 3.84
CA THR A 143 -23.99 4.64 3.11
C THR A 143 -24.99 5.74 3.48
N ILE A 144 -25.43 6.52 2.51
CA ILE A 144 -26.55 7.43 2.70
C ILE A 144 -27.81 6.60 2.44
N ASN A 145 -28.53 6.24 3.49
CA ASN A 145 -29.87 5.69 3.34
C ASN A 145 -30.72 6.79 2.71
N GLN A 146 -31.23 6.54 1.51
CA GLN A 146 -32.35 7.33 1.00
C GLN A 146 -33.52 7.02 1.92
N GLU A 147 -33.81 7.93 2.86
CA GLU A 147 -35.11 7.96 3.51
C GLU A 147 -36.14 8.12 2.38
N SER A 148 -36.97 7.11 2.27
CA SER A 148 -38.11 7.10 1.40
C SER A 148 -38.88 8.41 1.59
N ASN A 149 -38.92 9.26 0.56
CA ASN A 149 -39.94 10.29 0.43
C ASN A 149 -41.29 9.60 0.20
N GLU A 150 -41.85 9.01 1.25
CA GLU A 150 -43.26 8.78 1.34
C GLU A 150 -43.87 9.98 2.11
N GLY A 151 -44.50 10.83 1.39
CA GLY A 151 -45.37 11.83 1.99
C GLY A 151 -45.35 13.19 1.32
N VAL A 152 -46.10 13.41 0.29
CA VAL A 152 -47.32 14.26 0.22
C VAL A 152 -47.91 14.16 -1.18
#